data_e680d7fd649b6138d0efa903ff9ab518
#
_entry.id   e680d7fd649b6138d0efa903ff9ab518
#
_cell.length_a   1.000
_cell.length_b   1.000
_cell.length_c   1.000
_cell.angle_alpha   90.00
_cell.angle_beta   90.00
_cell.angle_gamma   90.00
#
_symmetry.space_group_name_H-M   'P 1'
#
loop_
_entity.id
_entity.type
_entity.pdbx_description
1 polymer ?
#
loop_
_entity_poly.entity_id
_entity_poly.type
_entity_poly.pdbx_seq_one_letter_code
_entity_poly.pdbx_strand_id
1 'polypeptide(L)'
;MSRAVRACAAAASARVARSVSNPRWLTTMTDLTLSDSPVATIEAALALHQADRLEEAETLYRRILDAEPRHADALHLLGLIGHQYGRYHEASELIMAAIEIKPDAIYYYNLGNVMQANSRPAAAAECFRLAIELRPGYVDAYNNLGNAQRLAGNARAAVDAFCQVIALQPDHGQAYNNLGNALLDLNEIPAALEAYQHAVALRPELPEPRSNLLFAYHYSDAFDPRAYLDEAMRFDALVTQRAQPYTTWRVDLAPRIGRPLRVGIVSGDLKAHPVGYFIEGMLAHLKRERVELHAYATRDVEDDVTARIKPRFASWTSLASLDDAAAAARIRDDGIDVLIDASGHTIHNRLPLFAWTPAPLQVSWPGYFASTGMRAIDYVIGDRYVMPADEAAHFVERAWHLPDSYLCFTPPAIELDGGPLPMLANGYPTFGYFGKLAKLTDHVIDVWSRVLRDVPDARLFVKAPHLDDSREQHALAARFAAHGIDAARLQFEGRSPRDEYLAAYRRVDLMLSPFPYPGGTTTAEALWMGVPVLGRRGARFLSHICESLLQAARLPEWIAHDDDAYVAKAVAFARNPAELAVLRTTLREQVLAAPLCDAPRFARHFEDALHAMWARRVDAAPRAAS
;
A
#
# COMPACT_ATOMS: atom_id res chain seq x y z
N MET A 1 16.98 16.95 12.98
CA MET A 1 17.31 16.38 11.65
C MET A 1 18.25 15.19 11.86
N SER A 2 17.84 14.01 11.42
CA SER A 2 18.67 12.80 11.46
C SER A 2 19.96 12.97 10.64
N ARG A 3 20.94 12.12 10.92
CA ARG A 3 22.22 12.15 10.18
C ARG A 3 22.00 11.96 8.66
N ALA A 4 20.97 11.20 8.27
CA ALA A 4 20.60 10.94 6.88
C ALA A 4 20.04 12.21 6.19
N VAL A 5 19.10 12.92 6.82
CA VAL A 5 18.51 14.15 6.25
C VAL A 5 19.52 15.30 6.23
N ARG A 6 20.42 15.38 7.25
CA ARG A 6 21.55 16.34 7.24
C ARG A 6 22.60 16.00 6.20
N ALA A 7 22.88 14.72 5.95
CA ALA A 7 23.81 14.29 4.91
C ALA A 7 23.28 14.61 3.51
N CYS A 8 21.97 14.46 3.27
CA CYS A 8 21.32 14.90 2.04
C CYS A 8 21.48 16.41 1.80
N ALA A 9 21.21 17.23 2.82
CA ALA A 9 21.36 18.67 2.73
C ALA A 9 22.84 19.11 2.56
N ALA A 10 23.79 18.44 3.21
CA ALA A 10 25.21 18.76 3.15
C ALA A 10 25.90 18.30 1.85
N ALA A 11 25.56 17.12 1.33
CA ALA A 11 26.09 16.60 0.06
C ALA A 11 25.66 17.45 -1.14
N ALA A 12 24.47 18.02 -1.06
CA ALA A 12 23.92 18.89 -2.09
C ALA A 12 24.52 20.30 -2.08
N SER A 13 24.74 20.91 -0.92
CA SER A 13 25.39 22.23 -0.81
C SER A 13 26.81 22.27 -1.40
N ALA A 14 27.54 21.16 -1.35
CA ALA A 14 28.90 21.09 -1.87
C ALA A 14 28.98 21.06 -3.42
N ARG A 15 27.89 20.67 -4.12
CA ARG A 15 27.81 20.65 -5.60
C ARG A 15 27.19 21.90 -6.21
N VAL A 16 26.25 22.56 -5.51
CA VAL A 16 25.52 23.74 -6.02
C VAL A 16 26.39 25.00 -6.09
N ALA A 17 27.52 25.08 -5.37
CA ALA A 17 28.40 26.23 -5.38
C ALA A 17 29.09 26.53 -6.71
N ARG A 18 28.80 25.80 -7.80
CA ARG A 18 29.51 25.94 -9.10
C ARG A 18 28.65 26.31 -10.31
N SER A 19 27.36 26.57 -10.23
CA SER A 19 26.64 27.16 -11.37
C SER A 19 25.31 27.79 -10.98
N VAL A 20 25.28 29.09 -10.79
CA VAL A 20 24.04 29.89 -10.89
C VAL A 20 24.33 31.08 -11.77
N SER A 21 23.89 31.04 -13.01
CA SER A 21 23.60 32.21 -13.82
C SER A 21 22.20 32.03 -14.41
N ASN A 22 21.32 32.91 -13.99
CA ASN A 22 19.89 32.96 -14.28
C ASN A 22 19.63 33.51 -15.69
N PRO A 23 18.74 32.93 -16.51
CA PRO A 23 18.08 33.69 -17.57
C PRO A 23 16.58 33.85 -17.33
N ARG A 24 16.17 35.10 -17.25
CA ARG A 24 14.79 35.59 -17.33
C ARG A 24 14.16 35.20 -18.67
N TRP A 25 12.98 34.56 -18.63
CA TRP A 25 12.08 34.44 -19.77
C TRP A 25 10.66 34.82 -19.34
N LEU A 26 10.40 36.12 -19.29
CA LEU A 26 9.06 36.71 -19.33
C LEU A 26 9.22 38.15 -19.77
N THR A 27 8.88 38.45 -21.02
CA THR A 27 8.24 39.75 -21.38
C THR A 27 7.91 39.80 -22.87
N THR A 28 6.69 40.24 -23.13
CA THR A 28 6.16 41.00 -24.24
C THR A 28 5.85 40.29 -25.56
N MET A 29 4.56 40.04 -25.72
CA MET A 29 3.92 40.05 -27.07
C MET A 29 2.93 41.20 -27.15
N THR A 30 3.19 42.14 -28.03
CA THR A 30 2.23 43.12 -28.49
C THR A 30 2.17 43.03 -30.01
N ASP A 31 0.94 42.98 -30.52
CA ASP A 31 0.46 43.24 -31.87
C ASP A 31 1.02 42.44 -33.07
N LEU A 32 0.21 41.49 -33.53
CA LEU A 32 0.25 41.01 -34.91
C LEU A 32 -1.13 41.11 -35.56
N THR A 33 -1.19 41.89 -36.61
CA THR A 33 -2.34 42.11 -37.51
C THR A 33 -2.68 40.83 -38.28
N LEU A 34 -3.96 40.49 -38.34
CA LEU A 34 -4.53 39.39 -39.09
C LEU A 34 -4.31 39.56 -40.60
N SER A 35 -3.57 38.64 -41.20
CA SER A 35 -3.49 38.38 -42.63
C SER A 35 -4.36 37.16 -42.94
N ASP A 36 -5.27 37.28 -43.90
CA ASP A 36 -6.22 36.26 -44.38
C ASP A 36 -5.47 35.13 -45.13
N SER A 37 -4.98 34.17 -44.41
CA SER A 37 -4.83 32.73 -44.74
C SER A 37 -4.41 32.03 -43.44
N PRO A 38 -5.12 31.00 -42.95
CA PRO A 38 -4.71 30.38 -41.74
C PRO A 38 -3.45 29.52 -41.98
N VAL A 39 -2.29 30.17 -42.00
CA VAL A 39 -1.02 29.49 -41.85
C VAL A 39 -1.10 28.85 -40.47
N ALA A 40 -1.05 27.52 -40.43
CA ALA A 40 -0.99 26.80 -39.17
C ALA A 40 0.32 27.18 -38.46
N THR A 41 0.25 28.06 -37.47
CA THR A 41 1.42 28.44 -36.67
C THR A 41 1.48 27.58 -35.42
N ILE A 42 2.69 27.34 -34.94
CA ILE A 42 2.90 26.57 -33.69
C ILE A 42 2.23 27.25 -32.51
N GLU A 43 2.21 28.58 -32.48
CA GLU A 43 1.56 29.39 -31.44
C GLU A 43 0.05 29.19 -31.40
N ALA A 44 -0.60 29.17 -32.59
CA ALA A 44 -2.05 28.94 -32.68
C ALA A 44 -2.41 27.51 -32.23
N ALA A 45 -1.64 26.52 -32.64
CA ALA A 45 -1.82 25.14 -32.20
C ALA A 45 -1.60 24.97 -30.68
N LEU A 46 -0.59 25.64 -30.13
CA LEU A 46 -0.29 25.62 -28.68
C LEU A 46 -1.42 26.32 -27.89
N ALA A 47 -1.97 27.41 -28.37
CA ALA A 47 -3.09 28.09 -27.72
C ALA A 47 -4.34 27.19 -27.65
N LEU A 48 -4.63 26.42 -28.70
CA LEU A 48 -5.72 25.45 -28.71
C LEU A 48 -5.43 24.30 -27.72
N HIS A 49 -4.18 23.79 -27.68
CA HIS A 49 -3.77 22.76 -26.75
C HIS A 49 -3.94 23.21 -25.29
N GLN A 50 -3.52 24.46 -24.98
CA GLN A 50 -3.69 25.06 -23.64
C GLN A 50 -5.17 25.32 -23.28
N ALA A 51 -6.03 25.50 -24.28
CA ALA A 51 -7.49 25.67 -24.11
C ALA A 51 -8.23 24.32 -24.05
N ASP A 52 -7.50 23.18 -23.94
CA ASP A 52 -8.03 21.81 -23.94
C ASP A 52 -8.82 21.42 -25.20
N ARG A 53 -8.60 22.17 -26.33
CA ARG A 53 -9.17 21.90 -27.66
C ARG A 53 -8.23 20.96 -28.42
N LEU A 54 -8.08 19.73 -27.92
CA LEU A 54 -7.01 18.81 -28.31
C LEU A 54 -7.13 18.36 -29.78
N GLU A 55 -8.32 18.06 -30.28
CA GLU A 55 -8.55 17.63 -31.67
C GLU A 55 -8.17 18.72 -32.70
N GLU A 56 -8.48 19.98 -32.38
CA GLU A 56 -8.13 21.10 -33.23
C GLU A 56 -6.62 21.38 -33.18
N ALA A 57 -6.03 21.30 -32.00
CA ALA A 57 -4.58 21.40 -31.83
C ALA A 57 -3.83 20.29 -32.59
N GLU A 58 -4.30 19.04 -32.48
CA GLU A 58 -3.73 17.89 -33.21
C GLU A 58 -3.78 18.12 -34.72
N THR A 59 -4.91 18.59 -35.21
CA THR A 59 -5.09 18.93 -36.65
C THR A 59 -4.08 19.98 -37.12
N LEU A 60 -3.86 21.04 -36.34
CA LEU A 60 -2.87 22.06 -36.68
C LEU A 60 -1.44 21.55 -36.60
N TYR A 61 -1.07 20.78 -35.59
CA TYR A 61 0.27 20.19 -35.51
C TYR A 61 0.56 19.26 -36.69
N ARG A 62 -0.40 18.44 -37.12
CA ARG A 62 -0.26 17.60 -38.33
C ARG A 62 -0.07 18.43 -39.60
N ARG A 63 -0.81 19.52 -39.77
CA ARG A 63 -0.65 20.44 -40.91
C ARG A 63 0.72 21.12 -40.91
N ILE A 64 1.27 21.47 -39.73
CA ILE A 64 2.62 22.00 -39.63
C ILE A 64 3.63 20.93 -40.08
N LEU A 65 3.48 19.67 -39.65
CA LEU A 65 4.33 18.57 -40.02
C LEU A 65 4.21 18.15 -41.48
N ASP A 66 3.04 18.34 -42.11
CA ASP A 66 2.87 18.15 -43.54
C ASP A 66 3.70 19.17 -44.36
N ALA A 67 3.85 20.40 -43.85
CA ALA A 67 4.65 21.45 -44.48
C ALA A 67 6.13 21.34 -44.09
N GLU A 68 6.43 21.00 -42.85
CA GLU A 68 7.77 20.87 -42.29
C GLU A 68 7.89 19.58 -41.45
N PRO A 69 8.17 18.42 -42.07
CA PRO A 69 8.21 17.11 -41.38
C PRO A 69 9.25 17.00 -40.24
N ARG A 70 10.22 17.90 -40.21
CA ARG A 70 11.28 17.96 -39.19
C ARG A 70 11.10 19.12 -38.21
N HIS A 71 9.87 19.57 -37.97
CA HIS A 71 9.59 20.60 -36.97
C HIS A 71 9.56 19.97 -35.57
N ALA A 72 10.67 20.07 -34.82
CA ALA A 72 10.86 19.38 -33.54
C ALA A 72 9.76 19.72 -32.50
N ASP A 73 9.42 21.00 -32.33
CA ASP A 73 8.40 21.40 -31.35
C ASP A 73 7.01 20.86 -31.72
N ALA A 74 6.65 20.81 -33.02
CA ALA A 74 5.36 20.26 -33.46
C ALA A 74 5.28 18.75 -33.22
N LEU A 75 6.36 18.00 -33.50
CA LEU A 75 6.47 16.57 -33.18
C LEU A 75 6.31 16.33 -31.66
N HIS A 76 7.03 17.08 -30.85
CA HIS A 76 6.97 16.96 -29.39
C HIS A 76 5.56 17.26 -28.86
N LEU A 77 4.93 18.38 -29.28
CA LEU A 77 3.61 18.79 -28.79
C LEU A 77 2.50 17.84 -29.28
N LEU A 78 2.61 17.32 -30.52
CA LEU A 78 1.73 16.26 -31.00
C LEU A 78 1.87 14.98 -30.16
N GLY A 79 3.10 14.63 -29.78
CA GLY A 79 3.39 13.53 -28.86
C GLY A 79 2.72 13.73 -27.50
N LEU A 80 2.65 14.96 -26.96
CA LEU A 80 1.95 15.24 -25.72
C LEU A 80 0.43 15.03 -25.84
N ILE A 81 -0.18 15.38 -26.97
CA ILE A 81 -1.60 15.06 -27.24
C ILE A 81 -1.78 13.54 -27.30
N GLY A 82 -0.89 12.81 -27.97
CA GLY A 82 -0.90 11.35 -27.96
C GLY A 82 -0.84 10.76 -26.53
N HIS A 83 -0.03 11.34 -25.66
CA HIS A 83 0.06 10.97 -24.24
C HIS A 83 -1.27 11.23 -23.49
N GLN A 84 -1.89 12.38 -23.69
CA GLN A 84 -3.19 12.73 -23.06
C GLN A 84 -4.31 11.77 -23.47
N TYR A 85 -4.29 11.29 -24.73
CA TYR A 85 -5.23 10.28 -25.24
C TYR A 85 -4.85 8.83 -24.90
N GLY A 86 -3.75 8.59 -24.14
CA GLY A 86 -3.28 7.26 -23.82
C GLY A 86 -2.60 6.51 -24.99
N ARG A 87 -2.32 7.20 -26.11
CA ARG A 87 -1.62 6.65 -27.28
C ARG A 87 -0.09 6.64 -27.04
N TYR A 88 0.35 5.92 -26.00
CA TYR A 88 1.73 6.00 -25.48
C TYR A 88 2.81 5.60 -26.50
N HIS A 89 2.51 4.63 -27.40
CA HIS A 89 3.44 4.21 -28.43
C HIS A 89 3.68 5.35 -29.44
N GLU A 90 2.62 5.90 -30.01
CA GLU A 90 2.69 7.05 -30.94
C GLU A 90 3.37 8.26 -30.28
N ALA A 91 2.98 8.57 -29.03
CA ALA A 91 3.60 9.64 -28.26
C ALA A 91 5.12 9.48 -28.12
N SER A 92 5.57 8.26 -27.82
CA SER A 92 7.00 7.96 -27.68
C SER A 92 7.74 8.15 -28.98
N GLU A 93 7.20 7.67 -30.10
CA GLU A 93 7.83 7.80 -31.44
C GLU A 93 7.96 9.25 -31.85
N LEU A 94 6.90 10.04 -31.66
CA LEU A 94 6.90 11.47 -32.01
C LEU A 94 7.90 12.26 -31.17
N ILE A 95 7.95 12.04 -29.86
CA ILE A 95 8.89 12.75 -28.98
C ILE A 95 10.35 12.30 -29.28
N MET A 96 10.59 11.02 -29.55
CA MET A 96 11.92 10.55 -29.96
C MET A 96 12.37 11.20 -31.28
N ALA A 97 11.48 11.31 -32.26
CA ALA A 97 11.77 12.03 -33.52
C ALA A 97 12.11 13.51 -33.28
N ALA A 98 11.42 14.16 -32.32
CA ALA A 98 11.75 15.53 -31.93
C ALA A 98 13.16 15.62 -31.29
N ILE A 99 13.51 14.67 -30.43
CA ILE A 99 14.83 14.58 -29.77
C ILE A 99 15.95 14.35 -30.79
N GLU A 100 15.74 13.52 -31.82
CA GLU A 100 16.71 13.29 -32.89
C GLU A 100 17.00 14.57 -33.71
N ILE A 101 16.02 15.47 -33.81
CA ILE A 101 16.19 16.75 -34.51
C ILE A 101 16.88 17.78 -33.61
N LYS A 102 16.43 17.87 -32.35
CA LYS A 102 16.88 18.85 -31.37
C LYS A 102 16.82 18.23 -29.98
N PRO A 103 17.96 17.75 -29.41
CA PRO A 103 17.98 17.30 -28.03
C PRO A 103 17.64 18.45 -27.06
N ASP A 104 16.57 18.27 -26.28
CA ASP A 104 16.09 19.29 -25.32
C ASP A 104 15.67 18.62 -23.99
N ALA A 105 16.00 19.24 -22.87
CA ALA A 105 15.68 18.73 -21.54
C ALA A 105 14.18 18.51 -21.32
N ILE A 106 13.32 19.36 -21.92
CA ILE A 106 11.86 19.24 -21.82
C ILE A 106 11.38 18.03 -22.61
N TYR A 107 11.96 17.76 -23.79
CA TYR A 107 11.57 16.60 -24.59
C TYR A 107 11.90 15.28 -23.88
N TYR A 108 13.11 15.17 -23.33
CA TYR A 108 13.47 14.00 -22.50
C TYR A 108 12.60 13.87 -21.26
N TYR A 109 12.29 14.96 -20.57
CA TYR A 109 11.39 14.96 -19.41
C TYR A 109 9.99 14.44 -19.79
N ASN A 110 9.43 14.91 -20.89
CA ASN A 110 8.10 14.50 -21.34
C ASN A 110 8.10 13.06 -21.89
N LEU A 111 9.16 12.63 -22.56
CA LEU A 111 9.35 11.21 -22.92
C LEU A 111 9.39 10.32 -21.67
N GLY A 112 10.06 10.76 -20.61
CA GLY A 112 10.05 10.10 -19.31
C GLY A 112 8.64 9.94 -18.72
N ASN A 113 7.82 11.00 -18.80
CA ASN A 113 6.43 10.94 -18.34
C ASN A 113 5.60 9.94 -19.18
N VAL A 114 5.78 9.91 -20.51
CA VAL A 114 5.14 8.91 -21.38
C VAL A 114 5.58 7.49 -21.03
N MET A 115 6.87 7.27 -20.81
CA MET A 115 7.40 5.95 -20.42
C MET A 115 6.85 5.50 -19.06
N GLN A 116 6.71 6.42 -18.11
CA GLN A 116 6.14 6.12 -16.79
C GLN A 116 4.65 5.77 -16.90
N ALA A 117 3.86 6.53 -17.67
CA ALA A 117 2.46 6.25 -17.94
C ALA A 117 2.26 4.89 -18.64
N ASN A 118 3.21 4.52 -19.52
CA ASN A 118 3.25 3.22 -20.20
C ASN A 118 3.85 2.09 -19.33
N SER A 119 3.90 2.27 -18.00
CA SER A 119 4.42 1.26 -17.05
C SER A 119 5.86 0.79 -17.32
N ARG A 120 6.72 1.67 -17.86
CA ARG A 120 8.13 1.42 -18.15
C ARG A 120 9.05 2.27 -17.27
N PRO A 121 9.08 2.05 -15.94
CA PRO A 121 9.76 2.95 -15.00
C PRO A 121 11.28 3.01 -15.20
N ALA A 122 11.93 1.92 -15.62
CA ALA A 122 13.37 1.94 -15.89
C ALA A 122 13.72 2.84 -17.09
N ALA A 123 12.92 2.79 -18.17
CA ALA A 123 13.08 3.65 -19.32
C ALA A 123 12.77 5.13 -18.98
N ALA A 124 11.74 5.36 -18.15
CA ALA A 124 11.42 6.69 -17.65
C ALA A 124 12.58 7.30 -16.85
N ALA A 125 13.21 6.52 -15.96
CA ALA A 125 14.36 6.96 -15.19
C ALA A 125 15.53 7.39 -16.07
N GLU A 126 15.80 6.67 -17.15
CA GLU A 126 16.85 7.03 -18.12
C GLU A 126 16.53 8.34 -18.83
N CYS A 127 15.28 8.54 -19.27
CA CYS A 127 14.86 9.79 -19.88
C CYS A 127 15.00 10.98 -18.92
N PHE A 128 14.59 10.84 -17.65
CA PHE A 128 14.75 11.91 -16.65
C PHE A 128 16.22 12.19 -16.36
N ARG A 129 17.09 11.18 -16.36
CA ARG A 129 18.54 11.36 -16.20
C ARG A 129 19.12 12.20 -17.34
N LEU A 130 18.74 11.91 -18.60
CA LEU A 130 19.16 12.70 -19.77
C LEU A 130 18.62 14.14 -19.72
N ALA A 131 17.39 14.35 -19.26
CA ALA A 131 16.84 15.69 -19.03
C ALA A 131 17.67 16.48 -18.01
N ILE A 132 18.11 15.82 -16.92
CA ILE A 132 18.96 16.42 -15.89
C ILE A 132 20.38 16.73 -16.41
N GLU A 133 20.95 15.88 -17.25
CA GLU A 133 22.25 16.14 -17.88
C GLU A 133 22.24 17.41 -18.73
N LEU A 134 21.15 17.63 -19.47
CA LEU A 134 20.95 18.86 -20.26
C LEU A 134 20.59 20.08 -19.38
N ARG A 135 19.93 19.86 -18.25
CA ARG A 135 19.52 20.93 -17.31
C ARG A 135 19.72 20.48 -15.87
N PRO A 136 20.93 20.68 -15.29
CA PRO A 136 21.27 20.19 -13.94
C PRO A 136 20.42 20.73 -12.78
N GLY A 137 19.69 21.84 -12.97
CA GLY A 137 18.77 22.41 -11.98
C GLY A 137 17.28 22.05 -12.20
N TYR A 138 16.99 20.99 -12.97
CA TYR A 138 15.60 20.62 -13.32
C TYR A 138 14.93 19.85 -12.18
N VAL A 139 14.34 20.57 -11.22
CA VAL A 139 13.72 20.04 -10.00
C VAL A 139 12.69 18.95 -10.30
N ASP A 140 11.75 19.21 -11.24
CA ASP A 140 10.71 18.25 -11.59
C ASP A 140 11.28 16.95 -12.17
N ALA A 141 12.37 17.04 -12.96
CA ALA A 141 13.02 15.87 -13.50
C ALA A 141 13.68 15.02 -12.41
N TYR A 142 14.30 15.63 -11.40
CA TYR A 142 14.81 14.89 -10.23
C TYR A 142 13.68 14.23 -9.44
N ASN A 143 12.56 14.93 -9.21
CA ASN A 143 11.42 14.34 -8.49
C ASN A 143 10.84 13.13 -9.24
N ASN A 144 10.66 13.26 -10.56
CA ASN A 144 10.15 12.17 -11.39
C ASN A 144 11.16 11.03 -11.56
N LEU A 145 12.47 11.34 -11.62
CA LEU A 145 13.54 10.34 -11.56
C LEU A 145 13.44 9.51 -10.29
N GLY A 146 13.28 10.16 -9.13
CA GLY A 146 13.11 9.48 -7.84
C GLY A 146 11.90 8.54 -7.84
N ASN A 147 10.74 9.01 -8.34
CA ASN A 147 9.55 8.17 -8.48
C ASN A 147 9.76 6.98 -9.42
N ALA A 148 10.37 7.21 -10.58
CA ALA A 148 10.66 6.17 -11.56
C ALA A 148 11.65 5.12 -11.00
N GLN A 149 12.71 5.56 -10.31
CA GLN A 149 13.67 4.67 -9.64
C GLN A 149 12.99 3.82 -8.56
N ARG A 150 12.12 4.41 -7.73
CA ARG A 150 11.38 3.67 -6.71
C ARG A 150 10.46 2.61 -7.33
N LEU A 151 9.72 2.95 -8.39
CA LEU A 151 8.86 2.02 -9.12
C LEU A 151 9.66 0.90 -9.82
N ALA A 152 10.90 1.19 -10.24
CA ALA A 152 11.83 0.21 -10.79
C ALA A 152 12.50 -0.68 -9.70
N GLY A 153 12.20 -0.44 -8.41
CA GLY A 153 12.78 -1.18 -7.27
C GLY A 153 14.13 -0.65 -6.78
N ASN A 154 14.59 0.49 -7.29
CA ASN A 154 15.88 1.10 -6.96
C ASN A 154 15.70 2.19 -5.87
N ALA A 155 15.21 1.81 -4.68
CA ALA A 155 14.86 2.75 -3.61
C ALA A 155 16.04 3.65 -3.18
N ARG A 156 17.28 3.15 -3.18
CA ARG A 156 18.48 3.95 -2.85
C ARG A 156 18.69 5.10 -3.85
N ALA A 157 18.61 4.82 -5.15
CA ALA A 157 18.72 5.84 -6.19
C ALA A 157 17.54 6.85 -6.13
N ALA A 158 16.37 6.40 -5.70
CA ALA A 158 15.24 7.28 -5.46
C ALA A 158 15.52 8.27 -4.30
N VAL A 159 16.08 7.80 -3.18
CA VAL A 159 16.52 8.65 -2.07
C VAL A 159 17.49 9.72 -2.55
N ASP A 160 18.53 9.33 -3.33
CA ASP A 160 19.50 10.27 -3.86
C ASP A 160 18.84 11.36 -4.73
N ALA A 161 17.89 10.97 -5.59
CA ALA A 161 17.17 11.90 -6.44
C ALA A 161 16.30 12.89 -5.63
N PHE A 162 15.54 12.42 -4.64
CA PHE A 162 14.73 13.30 -3.78
C PHE A 162 15.59 14.21 -2.91
N CYS A 163 16.76 13.76 -2.45
CA CYS A 163 17.72 14.62 -1.77
C CYS A 163 18.22 15.75 -2.67
N GLN A 164 18.40 15.53 -3.98
CA GLN A 164 18.72 16.59 -4.93
C GLN A 164 17.57 17.60 -5.06
N VAL A 165 16.31 17.15 -5.11
CA VAL A 165 15.15 18.05 -5.09
C VAL A 165 15.17 18.94 -3.86
N ILE A 166 15.33 18.35 -2.67
CA ILE A 166 15.36 19.08 -1.39
C ILE A 166 16.52 20.08 -1.32
N ALA A 167 17.66 19.73 -1.92
CA ALA A 167 18.80 20.64 -1.98
C ALA A 167 18.58 21.84 -2.89
N LEU A 168 17.91 21.63 -4.03
CA LEU A 168 17.57 22.70 -4.96
C LEU A 168 16.38 23.53 -4.45
N GLN A 169 15.43 22.90 -3.75
CA GLN A 169 14.22 23.51 -3.24
C GLN A 169 13.86 22.94 -1.86
N PRO A 170 14.39 23.52 -0.75
CA PRO A 170 14.22 22.99 0.61
C PRO A 170 12.77 22.97 1.14
N ASP A 171 11.87 23.71 0.52
CA ASP A 171 10.43 23.80 0.86
C ASP A 171 9.54 22.91 -0.01
N HIS A 172 10.14 22.00 -0.79
CA HIS A 172 9.41 21.10 -1.67
C HIS A 172 8.77 19.94 -0.89
N GLY A 173 7.59 20.18 -0.28
CA GLY A 173 6.91 19.21 0.60
C GLY A 173 6.63 17.84 -0.06
N GLN A 174 6.32 17.80 -1.37
CA GLN A 174 6.11 16.53 -2.08
C GLN A 174 7.40 15.67 -2.15
N ALA A 175 8.57 16.30 -2.28
CA ALA A 175 9.83 15.57 -2.29
C ALA A 175 10.13 14.92 -0.93
N TYR A 176 9.79 15.59 0.18
CA TYR A 176 9.89 14.97 1.50
C TYR A 176 8.94 13.79 1.67
N ASN A 177 7.70 13.90 1.16
CA ASN A 177 6.76 12.77 1.17
C ASN A 177 7.30 11.58 0.36
N ASN A 178 7.81 11.84 -0.84
CA ASN A 178 8.37 10.82 -1.72
C ASN A 178 9.67 10.23 -1.15
N LEU A 179 10.51 11.05 -0.49
CA LEU A 179 11.68 10.59 0.26
C LEU A 179 11.27 9.65 1.39
N GLY A 180 10.21 9.99 2.15
CA GLY A 180 9.65 9.12 3.18
C GLY A 180 9.24 7.75 2.63
N ASN A 181 8.58 7.70 1.47
CA ASN A 181 8.21 6.45 0.79
C ASN A 181 9.46 5.62 0.42
N ALA A 182 10.50 6.25 -0.14
CA ALA A 182 11.72 5.55 -0.53
C ALA A 182 12.53 5.05 0.67
N LEU A 183 12.58 5.82 1.78
CA LEU A 183 13.21 5.41 3.03
C LEU A 183 12.47 4.26 3.71
N LEU A 184 11.13 4.24 3.61
CA LEU A 184 10.31 3.14 4.11
C LEU A 184 10.59 1.85 3.32
N ASP A 185 10.74 1.94 1.99
CA ASP A 185 11.13 0.81 1.15
C ASP A 185 12.52 0.27 1.52
N LEU A 186 13.44 1.11 2.01
CA LEU A 186 14.76 0.76 2.51
C LEU A 186 14.80 0.32 3.99
N ASN A 187 13.66 0.25 4.67
CA ASN A 187 13.59 -0.03 6.11
C ASN A 187 14.28 1.01 7.00
N GLU A 188 14.47 2.23 6.52
CA GLU A 188 15.03 3.35 7.29
C GLU A 188 13.90 4.09 8.03
N ILE A 189 13.17 3.38 8.93
CA ILE A 189 11.93 3.85 9.54
C ILE A 189 12.05 5.20 10.26
N PRO A 190 13.07 5.44 11.12
CA PRO A 190 13.19 6.74 11.79
C PRO A 190 13.35 7.90 10.80
N ALA A 191 14.13 7.71 9.74
CA ALA A 191 14.34 8.73 8.70
C ALA A 191 13.08 8.92 7.84
N ALA A 192 12.32 7.86 7.55
CA ALA A 192 11.05 7.94 6.85
C ALA A 192 10.02 8.76 7.64
N LEU A 193 9.89 8.51 8.95
CA LEU A 193 9.00 9.27 9.83
C LEU A 193 9.37 10.74 9.86
N GLU A 194 10.67 11.06 9.99
CA GLU A 194 11.15 12.44 9.95
C GLU A 194 10.82 13.13 8.61
N ALA A 195 11.02 12.44 7.48
CA ALA A 195 10.70 12.97 6.16
C ALA A 195 9.19 13.26 6.00
N TYR A 196 8.32 12.33 6.43
CA TYR A 196 6.86 12.58 6.41
C TYR A 196 6.44 13.73 7.33
N GLN A 197 7.05 13.86 8.52
CA GLN A 197 6.78 14.99 9.42
C GLN A 197 7.14 16.32 8.77
N HIS A 198 8.28 16.41 8.05
CA HIS A 198 8.63 17.57 7.25
C HIS A 198 7.63 17.83 6.13
N ALA A 199 7.18 16.81 5.41
CA ALA A 199 6.17 16.95 4.38
C ALA A 199 4.84 17.50 4.94
N VAL A 200 4.38 16.99 6.09
CA VAL A 200 3.18 17.48 6.81
C VAL A 200 3.35 18.92 7.28
N ALA A 201 4.53 19.31 7.77
CA ALA A 201 4.79 20.67 8.21
C ALA A 201 4.82 21.69 7.05
N LEU A 202 5.38 21.31 5.90
CA LEU A 202 5.46 22.15 4.71
C LEU A 202 4.13 22.23 3.93
N ARG A 203 3.32 21.18 3.96
CA ARG A 203 2.05 21.07 3.24
C ARG A 203 0.94 20.56 4.16
N PRO A 204 0.60 21.32 5.23
CA PRO A 204 -0.37 20.89 6.24
C PRO A 204 -1.79 20.67 5.67
N GLU A 205 -2.07 21.28 4.51
CA GLU A 205 -3.34 21.16 3.80
C GLU A 205 -3.47 19.83 3.03
N LEU A 206 -2.39 19.09 2.76
CA LEU A 206 -2.45 17.84 2.01
C LEU A 206 -2.69 16.64 2.94
N PRO A 207 -3.73 15.80 2.67
CA PRO A 207 -4.01 14.62 3.51
C PRO A 207 -3.01 13.48 3.27
N GLU A 208 -2.45 13.34 2.06
CA GLU A 208 -1.59 12.22 1.68
C GLU A 208 -0.34 12.07 2.56
N PRO A 209 0.49 13.11 2.82
CA PRO A 209 1.66 12.96 3.67
C PRO A 209 1.31 12.53 5.10
N ARG A 210 0.16 13.01 5.62
CA ARG A 210 -0.33 12.63 6.95
C ARG A 210 -0.80 11.17 6.98
N SER A 211 -1.48 10.71 5.94
CA SER A 211 -1.88 9.31 5.78
C SER A 211 -0.66 8.37 5.70
N ASN A 212 0.37 8.76 4.95
CA ASN A 212 1.63 8.02 4.86
C ASN A 212 2.39 7.99 6.20
N LEU A 213 2.41 9.10 6.93
CA LEU A 213 2.98 9.18 8.29
C LEU A 213 2.27 8.21 9.24
N LEU A 214 0.93 8.20 9.25
CA LEU A 214 0.12 7.29 10.06
C LEU A 214 0.41 5.83 9.74
N PHE A 215 0.54 5.48 8.46
CA PHE A 215 0.91 4.13 8.07
C PHE A 215 2.35 3.78 8.51
N ALA A 216 3.30 4.69 8.36
CA ALA A 216 4.70 4.46 8.72
C ALA A 216 4.92 4.27 10.23
N TYR A 217 4.11 4.89 11.09
CA TYR A 217 4.17 4.67 12.54
C TYR A 217 4.04 3.19 12.95
N HIS A 218 3.36 2.38 12.14
CA HIS A 218 3.17 0.96 12.43
C HIS A 218 4.44 0.12 12.35
N TYR A 219 5.48 0.61 11.70
CA TYR A 219 6.79 -0.05 11.65
C TYR A 219 7.71 0.36 12.80
N SER A 220 7.33 1.37 13.61
CA SER A 220 8.15 1.86 14.71
C SER A 220 7.97 1.05 15.99
N ASP A 221 9.08 0.72 16.65
CA ASP A 221 9.07 0.15 18.01
C ASP A 221 8.62 1.18 19.05
N ALA A 222 8.85 2.48 18.78
CA ALA A 222 8.45 3.60 19.65
C ALA A 222 7.03 4.12 19.34
N PHE A 223 6.08 3.22 19.05
CA PHE A 223 4.70 3.59 18.78
C PHE A 223 3.97 4.00 20.07
N ASP A 224 3.40 5.21 20.06
CA ASP A 224 2.49 5.71 21.10
C ASP A 224 1.05 5.74 20.55
N PRO A 225 0.12 4.94 21.11
CA PRO A 225 -1.27 4.88 20.63
C PRO A 225 -1.99 6.23 20.71
N ARG A 226 -1.70 7.02 21.75
CA ARG A 226 -2.33 8.34 21.93
C ARG A 226 -1.83 9.35 20.91
N ALA A 227 -0.51 9.44 20.73
CA ALA A 227 0.08 10.32 19.71
C ALA A 227 -0.38 9.93 18.30
N TYR A 228 -0.51 8.61 18.03
CA TYR A 228 -1.08 8.11 16.78
C TYR A 228 -2.52 8.60 16.59
N LEU A 229 -3.38 8.41 17.60
CA LEU A 229 -4.79 8.78 17.52
C LEU A 229 -4.97 10.29 17.34
N ASP A 230 -4.18 11.10 18.06
CA ASP A 230 -4.17 12.56 17.91
C ASP A 230 -3.83 12.98 16.47
N GLU A 231 -2.87 12.31 15.83
CA GLU A 231 -2.49 12.60 14.45
C GLU A 231 -3.55 12.11 13.45
N ALA A 232 -4.19 10.97 13.71
CA ALA A 232 -5.30 10.45 12.91
C ALA A 232 -6.53 11.39 12.99
N MET A 233 -6.83 11.95 14.16
CA MET A 233 -7.89 12.96 14.30
C MET A 233 -7.56 14.29 13.61
N ARG A 234 -6.27 14.66 13.48
CA ARG A 234 -5.87 15.81 12.63
C ARG A 234 -6.10 15.54 11.15
N PHE A 235 -5.93 14.28 10.70
CA PHE A 235 -6.31 13.89 9.35
C PHE A 235 -7.83 14.03 9.14
N ASP A 236 -8.66 13.51 10.06
CA ASP A 236 -10.13 13.66 10.03
C ASP A 236 -10.54 15.15 9.93
N ALA A 237 -10.00 15.99 10.80
CA ALA A 237 -10.29 17.43 10.79
C ALA A 237 -9.97 18.08 9.43
N LEU A 238 -8.85 17.70 8.81
CA LEU A 238 -8.41 18.22 7.52
C LEU A 238 -9.37 17.82 6.39
N VAL A 239 -9.74 16.55 6.29
CA VAL A 239 -10.58 16.05 5.19
C VAL A 239 -12.04 16.45 5.36
N THR A 240 -12.52 16.55 6.61
CA THR A 240 -13.88 17.00 6.92
C THR A 240 -14.10 18.47 6.56
N GLN A 241 -13.08 19.34 6.67
CA GLN A 241 -13.18 20.74 6.24
C GLN A 241 -13.48 20.90 4.75
N ARG A 242 -13.14 19.91 3.93
CA ARG A 242 -13.32 19.93 2.46
C ARG A 242 -14.59 19.22 2.01
N ALA A 243 -15.16 18.39 2.87
CA ALA A 243 -16.34 17.61 2.57
C ALA A 243 -17.62 18.41 2.88
N GLN A 244 -18.68 18.05 2.16
CA GLN A 244 -20.06 18.48 2.48
C GLN A 244 -20.87 17.21 2.82
N PRO A 245 -20.91 16.81 4.11
CA PRO A 245 -21.51 15.54 4.50
C PRO A 245 -22.99 15.46 4.14
N TYR A 246 -23.38 14.34 3.53
CA TYR A 246 -24.78 14.06 3.27
C TYR A 246 -25.51 13.76 4.58
N THR A 247 -26.68 14.38 4.76
CA THR A 247 -27.60 14.13 5.89
C THR A 247 -28.83 13.34 5.47
N THR A 248 -29.00 13.14 4.15
CA THR A 248 -30.10 12.36 3.55
C THR A 248 -29.53 11.43 2.48
N TRP A 249 -30.07 10.22 2.42
CA TRP A 249 -29.61 9.16 1.52
C TRP A 249 -30.77 8.68 0.63
N ARG A 250 -30.46 7.94 -0.43
CA ARG A 250 -31.41 7.25 -1.32
C ARG A 250 -32.02 6.00 -0.68
N VAL A 251 -31.83 5.83 0.60
CA VAL A 251 -32.30 4.68 1.38
C VAL A 251 -33.06 5.15 2.60
N ASP A 252 -34.14 4.43 2.92
CA ASP A 252 -34.90 4.70 4.14
C ASP A 252 -34.19 4.07 5.34
N LEU A 253 -34.10 4.80 6.44
CA LEU A 253 -33.62 4.29 7.73
C LEU A 253 -34.74 3.46 8.38
N ALA A 254 -34.95 2.25 7.86
CA ALA A 254 -35.97 1.32 8.30
C ALA A 254 -35.40 -0.11 8.37
N PRO A 255 -36.03 -1.02 9.16
CA PRO A 255 -35.63 -2.43 9.18
C PRO A 255 -35.65 -3.04 7.78
N ARG A 256 -34.63 -3.84 7.44
CA ARG A 256 -34.54 -4.53 6.15
C ARG A 256 -35.31 -5.84 6.16
N ILE A 257 -36.63 -5.77 6.17
CA ILE A 257 -37.51 -6.94 6.14
C ILE A 257 -37.75 -7.33 4.67
N GLY A 258 -37.35 -8.57 4.30
CA GLY A 258 -37.59 -9.13 2.97
C GLY A 258 -36.75 -8.54 1.84
N ARG A 259 -35.73 -7.72 2.15
CA ARG A 259 -34.76 -7.22 1.15
C ARG A 259 -33.33 -7.21 1.71
N PRO A 260 -32.31 -7.43 0.89
CA PRO A 260 -30.92 -7.43 1.34
C PRO A 260 -30.44 -6.04 1.80
N LEU A 261 -29.43 -6.00 2.65
CA LEU A 261 -28.60 -4.81 2.86
C LEU A 261 -27.73 -4.61 1.62
N ARG A 262 -27.72 -3.39 1.07
CA ARG A 262 -26.81 -3.00 0.01
C ARG A 262 -25.49 -2.51 0.62
N VAL A 263 -24.45 -3.28 0.41
CA VAL A 263 -23.14 -3.09 1.05
C VAL A 263 -22.11 -2.71 0.01
N GLY A 264 -21.58 -1.49 0.09
CA GLY A 264 -20.49 -1.01 -0.75
C GLY A 264 -19.13 -1.32 -0.12
N ILE A 265 -18.16 -1.75 -0.90
CA ILE A 265 -16.77 -1.95 -0.47
C ILE A 265 -15.87 -1.05 -1.30
N VAL A 266 -15.21 -0.07 -0.65
CA VAL A 266 -14.24 0.83 -1.27
C VAL A 266 -12.84 0.27 -1.06
N SER A 267 -12.13 -0.07 -2.13
CA SER A 267 -10.79 -0.65 -2.03
C SER A 267 -9.96 -0.53 -3.31
N GLY A 268 -8.65 -0.35 -3.16
CA GLY A 268 -7.66 -0.54 -4.23
C GLY A 268 -7.09 -1.96 -4.29
N ASP A 269 -7.55 -2.86 -3.41
CA ASP A 269 -6.93 -4.15 -3.11
C ASP A 269 -7.87 -5.35 -3.31
N LEU A 270 -8.94 -5.19 -4.09
CA LEU A 270 -9.81 -6.27 -4.54
C LEU A 270 -9.14 -7.10 -5.65
N LYS A 271 -7.96 -7.63 -5.37
CA LYS A 271 -7.03 -8.29 -6.30
C LYS A 271 -6.11 -9.26 -5.54
N ALA A 272 -5.04 -9.76 -6.20
CA ALA A 272 -3.96 -10.53 -5.58
C ALA A 272 -3.22 -9.69 -4.51
N HIS A 273 -3.86 -9.55 -3.37
CA HIS A 273 -3.46 -8.77 -2.20
C HIS A 273 -4.04 -9.42 -0.94
N PRO A 274 -3.45 -9.23 0.26
CA PRO A 274 -4.02 -9.75 1.51
C PRO A 274 -5.52 -9.54 1.69
N VAL A 275 -6.04 -8.34 1.38
CA VAL A 275 -7.48 -8.05 1.40
C VAL A 275 -8.25 -9.03 0.53
N GLY A 276 -7.86 -9.20 -0.75
CA GLY A 276 -8.50 -10.14 -1.68
C GLY A 276 -8.48 -11.58 -1.15
N TYR A 277 -7.34 -12.04 -0.63
CA TYR A 277 -7.21 -13.41 -0.10
C TYR A 277 -8.06 -13.69 1.14
N PHE A 278 -8.27 -12.68 1.99
CA PHE A 278 -9.10 -12.87 3.20
C PHE A 278 -10.60 -12.74 2.93
N ILE A 279 -11.01 -12.02 1.88
CA ILE A 279 -12.44 -11.87 1.57
C ILE A 279 -12.96 -12.92 0.57
N GLU A 280 -12.11 -13.50 -0.30
CA GLU A 280 -12.51 -14.36 -1.41
C GLU A 280 -13.42 -15.51 -0.98
N GLY A 281 -13.01 -16.28 0.03
CA GLY A 281 -13.78 -17.42 0.53
C GLY A 281 -15.13 -17.01 1.11
N MET A 282 -15.15 -15.95 1.91
CA MET A 282 -16.39 -15.41 2.48
C MET A 282 -17.38 -14.99 1.40
N LEU A 283 -16.93 -14.30 0.34
CA LEU A 283 -17.79 -13.81 -0.73
C LEU A 283 -18.59 -14.94 -1.41
N ALA A 284 -18.04 -16.15 -1.45
CA ALA A 284 -18.70 -17.31 -2.03
C ALA A 284 -19.89 -17.84 -1.21
N HIS A 285 -19.95 -17.50 0.09
CA HIS A 285 -20.91 -18.02 1.06
C HIS A 285 -21.90 -16.97 1.59
N LEU A 286 -21.76 -15.70 1.19
CA LEU A 286 -22.74 -14.66 1.53
C LEU A 286 -24.08 -14.96 0.83
N LYS A 287 -25.17 -14.81 1.56
CA LYS A 287 -26.53 -15.00 1.07
C LYS A 287 -27.02 -13.72 0.39
N ARG A 288 -27.29 -13.78 -0.91
CA ARG A 288 -27.74 -12.61 -1.69
C ARG A 288 -29.08 -12.05 -1.22
N GLU A 289 -29.91 -12.85 -0.59
CA GLU A 289 -31.14 -12.41 0.05
C GLU A 289 -30.93 -11.61 1.35
N ARG A 290 -29.73 -11.69 1.94
CA ARG A 290 -29.34 -10.91 3.13
C ARG A 290 -28.46 -9.72 2.80
N VAL A 291 -27.46 -9.90 1.90
CA VAL A 291 -26.46 -8.89 1.57
C VAL A 291 -26.24 -8.85 0.06
N GLU A 292 -26.42 -7.68 -0.53
CA GLU A 292 -26.10 -7.36 -1.91
C GLU A 292 -24.81 -6.50 -1.95
N LEU A 293 -23.74 -7.05 -2.53
CA LEU A 293 -22.43 -6.41 -2.54
C LEU A 293 -22.22 -5.53 -3.78
N HIS A 294 -21.63 -4.35 -3.57
CA HIS A 294 -21.23 -3.40 -4.60
C HIS A 294 -19.75 -3.05 -4.42
N ALA A 295 -18.93 -3.26 -5.45
CA ALA A 295 -17.50 -2.90 -5.41
C ALA A 295 -17.29 -1.49 -5.94
N TYR A 296 -16.48 -0.72 -5.23
CA TYR A 296 -15.98 0.60 -5.61
C TYR A 296 -14.46 0.54 -5.66
N ALA A 297 -13.93 0.18 -6.84
CA ALA A 297 -12.51 0.00 -7.04
C ALA A 297 -11.80 1.35 -7.16
N THR A 298 -10.79 1.60 -6.33
CA THR A 298 -10.01 2.85 -6.38
C THR A 298 -8.89 2.79 -7.43
N ARG A 299 -8.74 1.64 -8.09
CA ARG A 299 -7.79 1.38 -9.18
C ARG A 299 -8.39 0.43 -10.21
N ASP A 300 -8.02 0.64 -11.47
CA ASP A 300 -8.38 -0.25 -12.58
C ASP A 300 -7.28 -1.32 -12.75
N VAL A 301 -7.29 -2.33 -11.89
CA VAL A 301 -6.39 -3.48 -11.97
C VAL A 301 -7.23 -4.75 -11.94
N GLU A 302 -7.03 -5.61 -12.92
CA GLU A 302 -7.66 -6.93 -12.98
C GLU A 302 -6.57 -8.02 -13.00
N ASP A 303 -6.70 -8.98 -12.10
CA ASP A 303 -5.87 -10.17 -12.01
C ASP A 303 -6.73 -11.41 -11.72
N ASP A 304 -6.09 -12.57 -11.53
CA ASP A 304 -6.79 -13.84 -11.30
C ASP A 304 -7.71 -13.80 -10.08
N VAL A 305 -7.33 -13.08 -9.01
CA VAL A 305 -8.17 -12.91 -7.81
C VAL A 305 -9.37 -12.02 -8.14
N THR A 306 -9.14 -10.89 -8.81
CA THR A 306 -10.21 -10.00 -9.28
C THR A 306 -11.21 -10.77 -10.14
N ALA A 307 -10.73 -11.58 -11.10
CA ALA A 307 -11.59 -12.38 -11.97
C ALA A 307 -12.48 -13.36 -11.19
N ARG A 308 -11.99 -13.93 -10.08
CA ARG A 308 -12.77 -14.85 -9.24
C ARG A 308 -13.78 -14.16 -8.32
N ILE A 309 -13.42 -12.98 -7.76
CA ILE A 309 -14.29 -12.29 -6.81
C ILE A 309 -15.31 -11.37 -7.49
N LYS A 310 -15.00 -10.75 -8.62
CA LYS A 310 -15.85 -9.78 -9.34
C LYS A 310 -17.28 -10.31 -9.62
N PRO A 311 -17.51 -11.59 -10.01
CA PRO A 311 -18.85 -12.13 -10.23
C PRO A 311 -19.71 -12.27 -8.95
N ARG A 312 -19.12 -12.08 -7.77
CA ARG A 312 -19.82 -12.11 -6.47
C ARG A 312 -20.50 -10.79 -6.13
N PHE A 313 -20.10 -9.70 -6.79
CA PHE A 313 -20.67 -8.38 -6.64
C PHE A 313 -21.84 -8.16 -7.60
N ALA A 314 -22.85 -7.45 -7.16
CA ALA A 314 -23.97 -7.01 -8.00
C ALA A 314 -23.54 -5.90 -8.97
N SER A 315 -22.60 -5.04 -8.56
CA SER A 315 -21.96 -4.04 -9.43
C SER A 315 -20.49 -3.88 -9.11
N TRP A 316 -19.72 -3.45 -10.11
CA TRP A 316 -18.31 -3.12 -10.00
C TRP A 316 -18.06 -1.77 -10.65
N THR A 317 -17.80 -0.76 -9.83
CA THR A 317 -17.64 0.64 -10.28
C THR A 317 -16.20 1.10 -10.02
N SER A 318 -15.54 1.64 -11.07
CA SER A 318 -14.24 2.29 -10.91
C SER A 318 -14.44 3.71 -10.35
N LEU A 319 -13.65 4.05 -9.33
CA LEU A 319 -13.51 5.39 -8.78
C LEU A 319 -12.20 6.07 -9.21
N ALA A 320 -11.39 5.43 -10.04
CA ALA A 320 -10.02 5.87 -10.35
C ALA A 320 -9.96 7.27 -10.99
N SER A 321 -10.95 7.60 -11.82
CA SER A 321 -11.05 8.91 -12.52
C SER A 321 -11.91 9.94 -11.79
N LEU A 322 -12.56 9.59 -10.68
CA LEU A 322 -13.46 10.49 -9.95
C LEU A 322 -12.72 11.16 -8.79
N ASP A 323 -13.01 12.43 -8.55
CA ASP A 323 -12.66 13.07 -7.28
C ASP A 323 -13.53 12.54 -6.13
N ASP A 324 -13.23 12.94 -4.88
CA ASP A 324 -13.92 12.42 -3.71
C ASP A 324 -15.39 12.85 -3.65
N ALA A 325 -15.72 14.04 -4.15
CA ALA A 325 -17.10 14.54 -4.21
C ALA A 325 -17.95 13.75 -5.22
N ALA A 326 -17.43 13.56 -6.44
CA ALA A 326 -18.10 12.78 -7.48
C ALA A 326 -18.22 11.30 -7.09
N ALA A 327 -17.20 10.73 -6.47
CA ALA A 327 -17.22 9.35 -5.97
C ALA A 327 -18.28 9.19 -4.85
N ALA A 328 -18.34 10.14 -3.90
CA ALA A 328 -19.35 10.13 -2.84
C ALA A 328 -20.77 10.29 -3.40
N ALA A 329 -20.97 11.20 -4.37
CA ALA A 329 -22.26 11.37 -5.04
C ALA A 329 -22.70 10.07 -5.73
N ARG A 330 -21.80 9.39 -6.42
CA ARG A 330 -22.08 8.10 -7.07
C ARG A 330 -22.51 7.04 -6.07
N ILE A 331 -21.78 6.86 -4.97
CA ILE A 331 -22.11 5.87 -3.93
C ILE A 331 -23.48 6.17 -3.30
N ARG A 332 -23.76 7.45 -3.01
CA ARG A 332 -25.05 7.88 -2.48
C ARG A 332 -26.19 7.59 -3.44
N ASP A 333 -26.00 7.88 -4.74
CA ASP A 333 -27.03 7.67 -5.76
C ASP A 333 -27.29 6.17 -6.03
N ASP A 334 -26.28 5.34 -5.86
CA ASP A 334 -26.41 3.88 -5.87
C ASP A 334 -27.21 3.32 -4.68
N GLY A 335 -27.53 4.14 -3.66
CA GLY A 335 -28.40 3.77 -2.55
C GLY A 335 -27.78 2.69 -1.65
N ILE A 336 -26.53 2.87 -1.26
CA ILE A 336 -25.80 1.98 -0.35
C ILE A 336 -26.26 2.18 1.09
N ASP A 337 -26.57 1.07 1.79
CA ASP A 337 -26.95 1.06 3.20
C ASP A 337 -25.73 1.12 4.11
N VAL A 338 -24.74 0.29 3.81
CA VAL A 338 -23.49 0.15 4.58
C VAL A 338 -22.30 0.34 3.63
N LEU A 339 -21.43 1.27 3.94
CA LEU A 339 -20.19 1.48 3.17
C LEU A 339 -18.99 1.01 3.99
N ILE A 340 -18.17 0.14 3.40
CA ILE A 340 -16.99 -0.43 4.03
C ILE A 340 -15.74 0.21 3.41
N ASP A 341 -14.90 0.84 4.26
CA ASP A 341 -13.53 1.15 3.94
C ASP A 341 -12.68 -0.11 4.11
N ALA A 342 -12.05 -0.58 3.03
CA ALA A 342 -11.18 -1.75 3.06
C ALA A 342 -9.70 -1.40 2.81
N SER A 343 -9.29 -0.17 3.15
CA SER A 343 -7.94 0.31 2.91
C SER A 343 -7.34 1.05 4.11
N GLY A 344 -8.12 1.87 4.84
CA GLY A 344 -7.61 2.75 5.89
C GLY A 344 -6.51 3.67 5.34
N HIS A 345 -5.42 3.87 6.09
CA HIS A 345 -4.28 4.69 5.65
C HIS A 345 -3.27 3.94 4.77
N THR A 346 -3.64 2.82 4.14
CA THR A 346 -2.76 2.15 3.18
C THR A 346 -2.70 2.87 1.85
N ILE A 347 -1.77 2.46 0.98
CA ILE A 347 -1.64 3.05 -0.36
C ILE A 347 -2.93 2.89 -1.17
N HIS A 348 -3.28 3.92 -1.97
CA HIS A 348 -4.49 3.98 -2.79
C HIS A 348 -5.82 4.00 -2.00
N ASN A 349 -5.78 4.38 -0.73
CA ASN A 349 -6.99 4.60 0.04
C ASN A 349 -7.83 5.77 -0.50
N ARG A 350 -9.08 5.83 -0.07
CA ARG A 350 -10.02 6.91 -0.36
C ARG A 350 -10.75 7.35 0.92
N LEU A 351 -10.03 7.37 2.06
CA LEU A 351 -10.60 7.83 3.34
C LEU A 351 -11.26 9.23 3.26
N PRO A 352 -10.72 10.22 2.51
CA PRO A 352 -11.39 11.51 2.36
C PRO A 352 -12.82 11.42 1.83
N LEU A 353 -13.14 10.42 1.00
CA LEU A 353 -14.50 10.18 0.51
C LEU A 353 -15.50 9.91 1.64
N PHE A 354 -15.08 9.22 2.71
CA PHE A 354 -15.93 8.88 3.84
C PHE A 354 -16.36 10.11 4.64
N ALA A 355 -15.60 11.21 4.61
CA ALA A 355 -16.00 12.49 5.20
C ALA A 355 -17.27 13.09 4.57
N TRP A 356 -17.62 12.72 3.33
CA TRP A 356 -18.87 13.10 2.67
C TRP A 356 -20.08 12.32 3.18
N THR A 357 -19.89 11.26 3.97
CA THR A 357 -20.94 10.39 4.52
C THR A 357 -21.91 9.89 3.44
N PRO A 358 -21.45 9.25 2.34
CA PRO A 358 -22.31 8.85 1.22
C PRO A 358 -23.28 7.72 1.55
N ALA A 359 -23.05 6.99 2.64
CA ALA A 359 -23.95 5.97 3.17
C ALA A 359 -24.32 6.26 4.64
N PRO A 360 -25.50 5.84 5.11
CA PRO A 360 -25.97 6.10 6.46
C PRO A 360 -25.19 5.36 7.56
N LEU A 361 -24.49 4.28 7.20
CA LEU A 361 -23.62 3.50 8.08
C LEU A 361 -22.28 3.27 7.41
N GLN A 362 -21.17 3.61 8.07
CA GLN A 362 -19.83 3.48 7.56
C GLN A 362 -18.95 2.65 8.48
N VAL A 363 -18.14 1.74 7.92
CA VAL A 363 -17.40 0.73 8.67
C VAL A 363 -15.99 0.59 8.10
N SER A 364 -14.98 0.40 8.93
CA SER A 364 -13.61 0.03 8.49
C SER A 364 -13.36 -1.47 8.69
N TRP A 365 -12.98 -2.19 7.62
CA TRP A 365 -12.61 -3.62 7.58
C TRP A 365 -12.23 -4.05 6.15
N PRO A 366 -11.33 -5.01 5.93
CA PRO A 366 -10.29 -5.60 6.77
C PRO A 366 -8.90 -4.99 6.51
N GLY A 367 -8.79 -3.96 5.67
CA GLY A 367 -7.53 -3.51 5.07
C GLY A 367 -6.62 -2.71 6.01
N TYR A 368 -7.12 -2.27 7.17
CA TYR A 368 -6.37 -1.48 8.13
C TYR A 368 -6.47 -2.04 9.55
N PHE A 369 -5.45 -1.80 10.34
CA PHE A 369 -5.20 -2.46 11.62
C PHE A 369 -4.94 -1.45 12.76
N ALA A 370 -5.65 -0.32 12.70
CA ALA A 370 -5.70 0.72 13.72
C ALA A 370 -6.96 1.57 13.50
N SER A 371 -7.22 2.55 14.39
CA SER A 371 -8.21 3.59 14.11
C SER A 371 -7.84 4.34 12.83
N THR A 372 -8.84 4.65 12.00
CA THR A 372 -8.69 5.56 10.87
C THR A 372 -8.67 7.03 11.31
N GLY A 373 -9.08 7.30 12.56
CA GLY A 373 -9.29 8.65 13.10
C GLY A 373 -10.54 9.34 12.57
N MET A 374 -11.25 8.72 11.60
CA MET A 374 -12.43 9.31 10.94
C MET A 374 -13.68 9.18 11.78
N ARG A 375 -14.22 10.31 12.28
CA ARG A 375 -15.49 10.34 13.03
C ARG A 375 -16.71 9.97 12.17
N ALA A 376 -16.56 10.05 10.85
CA ALA A 376 -17.57 9.63 9.89
C ALA A 376 -17.68 8.10 9.75
N ILE A 377 -16.71 7.34 10.26
CA ILE A 377 -16.74 5.87 10.30
C ILE A 377 -17.30 5.43 11.65
N ASP A 378 -18.44 4.74 11.64
CA ASP A 378 -19.17 4.37 12.85
C ASP A 378 -18.51 3.22 13.62
N TYR A 379 -17.99 2.22 12.89
CA TYR A 379 -17.43 1.01 13.46
C TYR A 379 -16.13 0.59 12.79
N VAL A 380 -15.26 -0.02 13.60
CA VAL A 380 -14.16 -0.87 13.09
C VAL A 380 -14.49 -2.32 13.46
N ILE A 381 -14.42 -3.21 12.46
CA ILE A 381 -14.62 -4.65 12.67
C ILE A 381 -13.29 -5.30 13.03
N GLY A 382 -13.29 -6.00 14.17
CA GLY A 382 -12.19 -6.81 14.67
C GLY A 382 -12.71 -8.06 15.38
N ASP A 383 -11.91 -8.59 16.27
CA ASP A 383 -12.30 -9.61 17.25
C ASP A 383 -11.76 -9.24 18.64
N ARG A 384 -12.08 -10.04 19.64
CA ARG A 384 -11.68 -9.78 21.03
C ARG A 384 -10.16 -9.81 21.26
N TYR A 385 -9.39 -10.37 20.34
CA TYR A 385 -7.93 -10.45 20.45
C TYR A 385 -7.25 -9.23 19.85
N VAL A 386 -7.68 -8.79 18.65
CA VAL A 386 -7.11 -7.60 18.00
C VAL A 386 -7.60 -6.29 18.58
N MET A 387 -8.75 -6.30 19.30
CA MET A 387 -9.31 -5.14 19.99
C MET A 387 -9.74 -5.54 21.40
N PRO A 388 -8.82 -5.82 22.31
CA PRO A 388 -9.16 -6.10 23.69
C PRO A 388 -9.78 -4.86 24.36
N ALA A 389 -10.63 -5.07 25.39
CA ALA A 389 -11.44 -4.00 25.97
C ALA A 389 -10.62 -2.87 26.62
N ASP A 390 -9.43 -3.18 27.12
CA ASP A 390 -8.49 -2.23 27.70
C ASP A 390 -7.79 -1.33 26.67
N GLU A 391 -7.85 -1.68 25.37
CA GLU A 391 -7.34 -0.88 24.27
C GLU A 391 -8.43 -0.10 23.52
N ALA A 392 -9.67 -0.07 24.01
CA ALA A 392 -10.79 0.64 23.36
C ALA A 392 -10.50 2.16 23.16
N ALA A 393 -9.67 2.75 24.03
CA ALA A 393 -9.26 4.14 23.92
C ALA A 393 -8.31 4.42 22.73
N HIS A 394 -7.83 3.41 22.02
CA HIS A 394 -7.01 3.55 20.82
C HIS A 394 -7.83 3.86 19.55
N PHE A 395 -9.17 3.91 19.65
CA PHE A 395 -10.07 4.05 18.50
C PHE A 395 -11.04 5.23 18.67
N VAL A 396 -11.29 5.94 17.57
CA VAL A 396 -12.41 6.89 17.44
C VAL A 396 -13.71 6.14 17.13
N GLU A 397 -13.59 5.13 16.27
CA GLU A 397 -14.69 4.25 15.86
C GLU A 397 -15.09 3.31 17.00
N ARG A 398 -16.34 2.88 17.01
CA ARG A 398 -16.78 1.84 17.94
C ARG A 398 -16.27 0.47 17.48
N ALA A 399 -15.66 -0.29 18.38
CA ALA A 399 -15.26 -1.66 18.12
C ALA A 399 -16.47 -2.57 17.91
N TRP A 400 -16.42 -3.38 16.84
CA TRP A 400 -17.35 -4.48 16.61
C TRP A 400 -16.60 -5.80 16.56
N HIS A 401 -16.86 -6.70 17.50
CA HIS A 401 -16.16 -7.97 17.59
C HIS A 401 -16.93 -9.06 16.87
N LEU A 402 -16.30 -9.66 15.84
CA LEU A 402 -16.74 -10.94 15.30
C LEU A 402 -16.42 -12.07 16.30
N PRO A 403 -17.26 -13.13 16.35
CA PRO A 403 -17.15 -14.14 17.42
C PRO A 403 -15.84 -14.90 17.50
N ASP A 404 -15.26 -15.27 16.33
CA ASP A 404 -14.11 -16.17 16.27
C ASP A 404 -12.83 -15.43 15.86
N SER A 405 -12.86 -14.75 14.70
CA SER A 405 -11.75 -14.00 14.11
C SER A 405 -12.31 -12.89 13.23
N TYR A 406 -11.57 -11.81 13.07
CA TYR A 406 -11.94 -10.74 12.15
C TYR A 406 -11.47 -11.02 10.70
N LEU A 407 -10.68 -12.09 10.47
CA LEU A 407 -10.20 -12.54 9.17
C LEU A 407 -10.61 -13.99 8.92
N CYS A 408 -10.87 -14.30 7.65
CA CYS A 408 -11.11 -15.66 7.17
C CYS A 408 -10.11 -15.96 6.04
N PHE A 409 -9.24 -16.92 6.26
CA PHE A 409 -8.24 -17.28 5.26
C PHE A 409 -8.84 -18.19 4.18
N THR A 410 -8.61 -17.81 2.93
CA THR A 410 -8.93 -18.65 1.77
C THR A 410 -7.70 -19.43 1.35
N PRO A 411 -7.66 -20.76 1.53
CA PRO A 411 -6.55 -21.58 1.05
C PRO A 411 -6.31 -21.39 -0.44
N PRO A 412 -5.05 -21.25 -0.88
CA PRO A 412 -4.73 -21.18 -2.32
C PRO A 412 -5.19 -22.45 -3.06
N ALA A 413 -5.74 -22.27 -4.27
CA ALA A 413 -6.13 -23.37 -5.16
C ALA A 413 -4.90 -23.97 -5.88
N ILE A 414 -3.90 -24.40 -5.12
CA ILE A 414 -2.63 -24.97 -5.60
C ILE A 414 -2.47 -26.34 -4.96
N GLU A 415 -2.21 -27.36 -5.77
CA GLU A 415 -1.89 -28.70 -5.29
C GLU A 415 -0.44 -28.75 -4.75
N LEU A 416 -0.29 -28.42 -3.48
CA LEU A 416 0.99 -28.38 -2.81
C LEU A 416 0.84 -28.94 -1.39
N ASP A 417 1.66 -29.91 -1.03
CA ASP A 417 1.75 -30.44 0.35
C ASP A 417 2.79 -29.69 1.19
N GLY A 418 2.77 -29.87 2.48
CA GLY A 418 3.74 -29.28 3.41
C GLY A 418 5.14 -29.93 3.37
N GLY A 419 5.25 -31.11 2.81
CA GLY A 419 6.47 -31.93 2.86
C GLY A 419 6.84 -32.44 4.26
N PRO A 420 7.86 -33.28 4.39
CA PRO A 420 8.36 -33.75 5.68
C PRO A 420 9.02 -32.64 6.49
N LEU A 421 9.20 -32.85 7.77
CA LEU A 421 9.91 -31.91 8.66
C LEU A 421 11.39 -31.80 8.25
N PRO A 422 11.88 -30.63 7.79
CA PRO A 422 13.23 -30.49 7.22
C PRO A 422 14.37 -30.87 8.17
N MET A 423 14.26 -30.54 9.46
CA MET A 423 15.32 -30.79 10.43
C MET A 423 15.68 -32.27 10.59
N LEU A 424 14.76 -33.19 10.27
CA LEU A 424 15.03 -34.64 10.33
C LEU A 424 16.05 -35.08 9.27
N ALA A 425 16.02 -34.44 8.10
CA ALA A 425 16.95 -34.71 7.00
C ALA A 425 18.22 -33.85 7.11
N ASN A 426 18.08 -32.58 7.54
CA ASN A 426 19.17 -31.64 7.60
C ASN A 426 20.09 -31.84 8.83
N GLY A 427 19.57 -32.42 9.94
CA GLY A 427 20.27 -32.53 11.20
C GLY A 427 20.35 -31.24 12.03
N TYR A 428 19.63 -30.17 11.59
CA TYR A 428 19.53 -28.90 12.31
C TYR A 428 18.17 -28.24 12.07
N PRO A 429 17.65 -27.46 13.04
CA PRO A 429 16.42 -26.72 12.87
C PRO A 429 16.60 -25.52 11.93
N THR A 430 15.56 -25.26 11.10
CA THR A 430 15.48 -24.08 10.25
C THR A 430 14.33 -23.21 10.70
N PHE A 431 14.63 -22.06 11.29
CA PHE A 431 13.66 -21.00 11.51
C PHE A 431 13.38 -20.27 10.21
N GLY A 432 12.15 -19.80 10.01
CA GLY A 432 11.76 -19.08 8.79
C GLY A 432 11.16 -17.71 9.06
N TYR A 433 11.41 -16.80 8.16
CA TYR A 433 10.69 -15.53 8.05
C TYR A 433 10.37 -15.21 6.58
N PHE A 434 9.10 -14.96 6.28
CA PHE A 434 8.65 -14.54 4.96
C PHE A 434 7.91 -13.20 5.09
N GLY A 435 8.40 -12.17 4.40
CA GLY A 435 7.78 -10.86 4.47
C GLY A 435 8.67 -9.69 4.11
N LYS A 436 8.23 -8.47 4.45
CA LYS A 436 8.97 -7.23 4.18
C LYS A 436 10.10 -7.05 5.19
N LEU A 437 11.29 -6.68 4.75
CA LEU A 437 12.45 -6.38 5.63
C LEU A 437 12.14 -5.26 6.64
N ALA A 438 11.24 -4.33 6.29
CA ALA A 438 10.77 -3.27 7.18
C ALA A 438 10.15 -3.74 8.50
N LYS A 439 9.76 -5.02 8.59
CA LYS A 439 9.26 -5.62 9.83
C LYS A 439 10.37 -6.15 10.75
N LEU A 440 11.59 -6.28 10.24
CA LEU A 440 12.77 -6.73 10.99
C LEU A 440 13.45 -5.53 11.66
N THR A 441 12.84 -5.01 12.72
CA THR A 441 13.42 -3.95 13.54
C THR A 441 14.68 -4.43 14.26
N ASP A 442 15.47 -3.53 14.85
CA ASP A 442 16.66 -3.92 15.62
C ASP A 442 16.27 -4.74 16.86
N HIS A 443 15.10 -4.46 17.42
CA HIS A 443 14.55 -5.27 18.53
C HIS A 443 14.25 -6.71 18.08
N VAL A 444 13.62 -6.90 16.91
CA VAL A 444 13.38 -8.25 16.35
C VAL A 444 14.70 -9.00 16.11
N ILE A 445 15.69 -8.31 15.52
CA ILE A 445 17.02 -8.89 15.25
C ILE A 445 17.69 -9.32 16.56
N ASP A 446 17.62 -8.50 17.61
CA ASP A 446 18.18 -8.87 18.93
C ASP A 446 17.52 -10.14 19.49
N VAL A 447 16.17 -10.15 19.57
CA VAL A 447 15.44 -11.30 20.14
C VAL A 447 15.67 -12.58 19.31
N TRP A 448 15.65 -12.49 17.97
CA TRP A 448 15.94 -13.67 17.14
C TRP A 448 17.40 -14.11 17.23
N SER A 449 18.34 -13.18 17.43
CA SER A 449 19.74 -13.52 17.71
C SER A 449 19.90 -14.28 19.02
N ARG A 450 19.09 -13.96 20.05
CA ARG A 450 19.04 -14.75 21.30
C ARG A 450 18.56 -16.18 21.01
N VAL A 451 17.48 -16.36 20.25
CA VAL A 451 17.00 -17.68 19.81
C VAL A 451 18.11 -18.47 19.10
N LEU A 452 18.80 -17.83 18.14
CA LEU A 452 19.88 -18.49 17.41
C LEU A 452 21.09 -18.83 18.27
N ARG A 453 21.44 -18.01 19.26
CA ARG A 453 22.52 -18.34 20.23
C ARG A 453 22.17 -19.55 21.10
N ASP A 454 20.91 -19.63 21.54
CA ASP A 454 20.45 -20.73 22.43
C ASP A 454 20.20 -22.04 21.66
N VAL A 455 20.13 -21.98 20.31
CA VAL A 455 20.09 -23.16 19.41
C VAL A 455 21.24 -23.04 18.39
N PRO A 456 22.50 -23.42 18.79
CA PRO A 456 23.70 -23.13 18.00
C PRO A 456 23.72 -23.71 16.59
N ASP A 457 23.07 -24.86 16.38
CA ASP A 457 23.03 -25.54 15.08
C ASP A 457 21.92 -24.98 14.17
N ALA A 458 20.98 -24.18 14.69
CA ALA A 458 19.86 -23.65 13.94
C ALA A 458 20.31 -22.68 12.85
N ARG A 459 19.53 -22.63 11.77
CA ARG A 459 19.65 -21.65 10.69
C ARG A 459 18.39 -20.80 10.61
N LEU A 460 18.56 -19.60 10.05
CA LEU A 460 17.45 -18.69 9.75
C LEU A 460 17.33 -18.52 8.24
N PHE A 461 16.18 -18.90 7.69
CA PHE A 461 15.82 -18.68 6.30
C PHE A 461 14.91 -17.45 6.19
N VAL A 462 15.38 -16.41 5.50
CA VAL A 462 14.68 -15.15 5.28
C VAL A 462 14.31 -15.03 3.80
N LYS A 463 13.01 -14.94 3.52
CA LYS A 463 12.49 -14.70 2.17
C LYS A 463 11.78 -13.34 2.11
N ALA A 464 12.38 -12.39 1.36
CA ALA A 464 11.87 -11.03 1.27
C ALA A 464 12.13 -10.42 -0.12
N PRO A 465 11.24 -9.53 -0.62
CA PRO A 465 11.29 -9.02 -2.00
C PRO A 465 12.60 -8.36 -2.43
N HIS A 466 13.37 -7.80 -1.51
CA HIS A 466 14.61 -7.07 -1.84
C HIS A 466 15.88 -7.93 -1.65
N LEU A 467 15.75 -9.19 -1.24
CA LEU A 467 16.88 -10.09 -1.05
C LEU A 467 17.39 -10.72 -2.36
N ASP A 468 16.92 -10.26 -3.51
CA ASP A 468 17.58 -10.48 -4.81
C ASP A 468 18.87 -9.65 -4.95
N ASP A 469 18.99 -8.53 -4.20
CA ASP A 469 20.17 -7.67 -4.16
C ASP A 469 21.14 -8.16 -3.07
N SER A 470 22.38 -8.50 -3.48
CA SER A 470 23.43 -8.92 -2.56
C SER A 470 23.80 -7.86 -1.51
N ARG A 471 23.61 -6.58 -1.80
CA ARG A 471 23.84 -5.48 -0.84
C ARG A 471 22.86 -5.55 0.33
N GLU A 472 21.57 -5.82 0.05
CA GLU A 472 20.54 -5.98 1.07
C GLU A 472 20.79 -7.27 1.91
N GLN A 473 21.26 -8.35 1.26
CA GLN A 473 21.70 -9.55 1.98
C GLN A 473 22.87 -9.25 2.93
N HIS A 474 23.90 -8.54 2.46
CA HIS A 474 25.04 -8.15 3.29
C HIS A 474 24.62 -7.19 4.43
N ALA A 475 23.75 -6.24 4.15
CA ALA A 475 23.26 -5.30 5.17
C ALA A 475 22.48 -6.03 6.27
N LEU A 476 21.61 -6.98 5.92
CA LEU A 476 20.88 -7.78 6.90
C LEU A 476 21.82 -8.72 7.68
N ALA A 477 22.76 -9.38 7.00
CA ALA A 477 23.76 -10.24 7.65
C ALA A 477 24.61 -9.44 8.65
N ALA A 478 25.02 -8.22 8.32
CA ALA A 478 25.78 -7.35 9.22
C ALA A 478 25.01 -7.00 10.50
N ARG A 479 23.67 -6.80 10.41
CA ARG A 479 22.83 -6.56 11.60
C ARG A 479 22.83 -7.77 12.53
N PHE A 480 22.72 -9.00 12.01
CA PHE A 480 22.83 -10.22 12.81
C PHE A 480 24.26 -10.46 13.35
N ALA A 481 25.29 -10.15 12.55
CA ALA A 481 26.69 -10.25 12.97
C ALA A 481 27.02 -9.33 14.15
N ALA A 482 26.40 -8.16 14.25
CA ALA A 482 26.51 -7.27 15.41
C ALA A 482 26.04 -7.92 16.71
N HIS A 483 25.17 -8.94 16.64
CA HIS A 483 24.71 -9.77 17.75
C HIS A 483 25.44 -11.12 17.85
N GLY A 484 26.55 -11.32 17.12
CA GLY A 484 27.40 -12.51 17.18
C GLY A 484 26.87 -13.71 16.38
N ILE A 485 25.96 -13.50 15.42
CA ILE A 485 25.45 -14.57 14.55
C ILE A 485 26.28 -14.63 13.27
N ASP A 486 26.85 -15.83 13.00
CA ASP A 486 27.61 -16.08 11.78
C ASP A 486 26.69 -16.01 10.53
N ALA A 487 27.16 -15.33 9.50
CA ALA A 487 26.46 -15.22 8.20
C ALA A 487 26.19 -16.59 7.55
N ALA A 488 27.02 -17.61 7.79
CA ALA A 488 26.81 -18.97 7.31
C ALA A 488 25.54 -19.64 7.85
N ARG A 489 24.97 -19.10 8.93
CA ARG A 489 23.71 -19.54 9.51
C ARG A 489 22.47 -18.85 8.91
N LEU A 490 22.67 -17.86 8.05
CA LEU A 490 21.61 -17.09 7.42
C LEU A 490 21.46 -17.52 5.95
N GLN A 491 20.23 -17.80 5.56
CA GLN A 491 19.88 -18.14 4.17
C GLN A 491 18.91 -17.07 3.67
N PHE A 492 19.22 -16.49 2.51
CA PHE A 492 18.43 -15.40 1.94
C PHE A 492 17.86 -15.78 0.58
N GLU A 493 16.61 -15.39 0.33
CA GLU A 493 15.95 -15.59 -0.94
C GLU A 493 15.04 -14.41 -1.25
N GLY A 494 15.08 -13.96 -2.50
CA GLY A 494 14.29 -12.86 -3.01
C GLY A 494 12.89 -13.25 -3.47
N ARG A 495 12.41 -12.58 -4.53
CA ARG A 495 11.10 -12.83 -5.14
C ARG A 495 11.09 -14.14 -5.89
N SER A 496 9.93 -14.80 -5.92
CA SER A 496 9.66 -15.97 -6.74
C SER A 496 8.18 -16.01 -7.15
N PRO A 497 7.81 -16.75 -8.20
CA PRO A 497 6.41 -17.05 -8.52
C PRO A 497 5.65 -17.60 -7.32
N ARG A 498 4.31 -17.51 -7.35
CA ARG A 498 3.46 -17.81 -6.20
C ARG A 498 3.57 -19.26 -5.70
N ASP A 499 3.67 -20.21 -6.61
CA ASP A 499 3.83 -21.63 -6.33
C ASP A 499 5.18 -21.94 -5.68
N GLU A 500 6.27 -21.41 -6.22
CA GLU A 500 7.62 -21.50 -5.65
C GLU A 500 7.71 -20.81 -4.28
N TYR A 501 7.05 -19.64 -4.14
CA TYR A 501 6.98 -18.93 -2.88
C TYR A 501 6.32 -19.80 -1.79
N LEU A 502 5.20 -20.45 -2.10
CA LEU A 502 4.53 -21.37 -1.17
C LEU A 502 5.38 -22.63 -0.93
N ALA A 503 6.02 -23.19 -1.97
CA ALA A 503 6.90 -24.35 -1.82
C ALA A 503 8.10 -24.09 -0.91
N ALA A 504 8.55 -22.84 -0.80
CA ALA A 504 9.66 -22.46 0.07
C ALA A 504 9.39 -22.73 1.57
N TYR A 505 8.12 -22.77 2.01
CA TYR A 505 7.75 -23.19 3.37
C TYR A 505 8.17 -24.63 3.71
N ARG A 506 8.38 -25.49 2.70
CA ARG A 506 8.91 -26.87 2.90
C ARG A 506 10.32 -26.90 3.49
N ARG A 507 11.06 -25.79 3.43
CA ARG A 507 12.43 -25.65 3.93
C ARG A 507 12.49 -25.18 5.37
N VAL A 508 11.33 -24.92 6.00
CA VAL A 508 11.20 -24.31 7.32
C VAL A 508 10.55 -25.28 8.29
N ASP A 509 11.12 -25.40 9.48
CA ASP A 509 10.56 -26.20 10.57
C ASP A 509 9.60 -25.38 11.43
N LEU A 510 9.91 -24.09 11.66
CA LEU A 510 9.18 -23.17 12.53
C LEU A 510 9.32 -21.74 12.01
N MET A 511 8.18 -21.04 11.81
CA MET A 511 8.18 -19.63 11.46
C MET A 511 8.29 -18.74 12.70
N LEU A 512 9.15 -17.73 12.61
CA LEU A 512 9.25 -16.66 13.60
C LEU A 512 8.46 -15.44 13.09
N SER A 513 7.36 -15.11 13.75
CA SER A 513 6.59 -13.90 13.43
C SER A 513 7.27 -12.68 14.05
N PRO A 514 7.58 -11.63 13.28
CA PRO A 514 8.19 -10.41 13.81
C PRO A 514 7.19 -9.61 14.64
N PHE A 515 7.69 -8.65 15.39
CA PHE A 515 6.91 -7.72 16.20
C PHE A 515 7.58 -6.33 16.17
N PRO A 516 6.87 -5.22 16.33
CA PRO A 516 5.44 -5.12 16.61
C PRO A 516 4.53 -5.38 15.39
N TYR A 517 5.08 -5.56 14.18
CA TYR A 517 4.33 -5.79 12.95
C TYR A 517 4.42 -7.27 12.52
N PRO A 518 3.47 -8.13 12.95
CA PRO A 518 3.52 -9.56 12.65
C PRO A 518 3.15 -9.88 11.18
N GLY A 519 3.26 -11.16 10.84
CA GLY A 519 2.67 -11.72 9.63
C GLY A 519 1.15 -11.81 9.77
N GLY A 520 0.43 -11.40 8.73
CA GLY A 520 -1.01 -11.70 8.56
C GLY A 520 -1.15 -12.88 7.59
N THR A 521 -1.16 -12.60 6.28
CA THR A 521 -1.24 -13.62 5.22
C THR A 521 -0.14 -14.67 5.35
N THR A 522 1.09 -14.26 5.62
CA THR A 522 2.23 -15.18 5.76
C THR A 522 2.08 -16.13 6.96
N THR A 523 1.42 -15.70 8.03
CA THR A 523 1.05 -16.59 9.15
C THR A 523 0.03 -17.64 8.70
N ALA A 524 -1.05 -17.22 8.05
CA ALA A 524 -2.08 -18.15 7.58
C ALA A 524 -1.55 -19.14 6.51
N GLU A 525 -0.70 -18.66 5.60
CA GLU A 525 -0.04 -19.50 4.59
C GLU A 525 0.91 -20.53 5.21
N ALA A 526 1.72 -20.12 6.18
CA ALA A 526 2.62 -21.04 6.91
C ALA A 526 1.83 -22.16 7.59
N LEU A 527 0.78 -21.80 8.33
CA LEU A 527 -0.10 -22.77 8.99
C LEU A 527 -0.76 -23.73 7.98
N TRP A 528 -1.24 -23.21 6.84
CA TRP A 528 -1.79 -24.01 5.77
C TRP A 528 -0.75 -24.95 5.13
N MET A 529 0.51 -24.53 5.04
CA MET A 529 1.65 -25.34 4.60
C MET A 529 2.14 -26.33 5.66
N GLY A 530 1.48 -26.43 6.82
CA GLY A 530 1.86 -27.33 7.91
C GLY A 530 3.08 -26.84 8.69
N VAL A 531 3.42 -25.54 8.60
CA VAL A 531 4.52 -24.93 9.34
C VAL A 531 3.95 -24.12 10.50
N PRO A 532 4.26 -24.47 11.76
CA PRO A 532 3.80 -23.72 12.91
C PRO A 532 4.45 -22.33 12.94
N VAL A 533 3.74 -21.37 13.53
CA VAL A 533 4.20 -19.99 13.65
C VAL A 533 4.25 -19.59 15.12
N LEU A 534 5.38 -19.13 15.59
CA LEU A 534 5.52 -18.53 16.91
C LEU A 534 5.23 -17.04 16.80
N GLY A 535 4.17 -16.57 17.48
CA GLY A 535 3.77 -15.18 17.56
C GLY A 535 4.08 -14.57 18.93
N ARG A 536 4.23 -13.25 18.97
CA ARG A 536 4.33 -12.46 20.20
C ARG A 536 3.14 -11.50 20.30
N ARG A 537 2.44 -11.52 21.43
CA ARG A 537 1.39 -10.56 21.76
C ARG A 537 1.99 -9.17 21.93
N GLY A 538 1.33 -8.15 21.41
CA GLY A 538 1.71 -6.75 21.60
C GLY A 538 0.67 -5.96 22.38
N ALA A 539 0.62 -4.62 22.15
CA ALA A 539 -0.23 -3.69 22.87
C ALA A 539 -0.99 -2.74 21.88
N ARG A 540 -1.33 -3.24 20.71
CA ARG A 540 -2.12 -2.51 19.70
C ARG A 540 -2.68 -3.48 18.68
N PHE A 541 -3.77 -3.11 17.99
CA PHE A 541 -4.45 -3.95 16.99
C PHE A 541 -3.48 -4.71 16.09
N LEU A 542 -2.57 -3.98 15.40
CA LEU A 542 -1.58 -4.59 14.52
C LEU A 542 -0.80 -5.72 15.18
N SER A 543 -0.35 -5.50 16.41
CA SER A 543 0.53 -6.45 17.12
C SER A 543 -0.20 -7.70 17.62
N HIS A 544 -1.54 -7.67 17.61
CA HIS A 544 -2.39 -8.80 17.97
C HIS A 544 -2.81 -9.66 16.76
N ILE A 545 -2.49 -9.25 15.51
CA ILE A 545 -2.95 -9.99 14.32
C ILE A 545 -2.52 -11.46 14.36
N CYS A 546 -1.24 -11.71 14.68
CA CYS A 546 -0.74 -13.09 14.77
C CYS A 546 -1.43 -13.87 15.89
N GLU A 547 -1.67 -13.23 17.05
CA GLU A 547 -2.43 -13.82 18.16
C GLU A 547 -3.84 -14.23 17.70
N SER A 548 -4.59 -13.33 17.08
CA SER A 548 -5.94 -13.62 16.56
C SER A 548 -5.95 -14.81 15.59
N LEU A 549 -5.02 -14.84 14.63
CA LEU A 549 -4.91 -15.93 13.66
C LEU A 549 -4.57 -17.28 14.34
N LEU A 550 -3.67 -17.29 15.31
CA LEU A 550 -3.30 -18.48 16.08
C LEU A 550 -4.46 -18.97 16.95
N GLN A 551 -5.19 -18.07 17.59
CA GLN A 551 -6.40 -18.41 18.33
C GLN A 551 -7.49 -19.00 17.43
N ALA A 552 -7.71 -18.40 16.25
CA ALA A 552 -8.67 -18.89 15.26
C ALA A 552 -8.24 -20.24 14.65
N ALA A 553 -6.93 -20.54 14.60
CA ALA A 553 -6.36 -21.82 14.21
C ALA A 553 -6.33 -22.86 15.33
N ARG A 554 -6.75 -22.50 16.56
CA ARG A 554 -6.69 -23.34 17.79
C ARG A 554 -5.29 -23.70 18.22
N LEU A 555 -4.37 -22.72 18.17
CA LEU A 555 -2.95 -22.84 18.51
C LEU A 555 -2.51 -21.80 19.57
N PRO A 556 -3.19 -21.68 20.72
CA PRO A 556 -2.89 -20.65 21.73
C PRO A 556 -1.50 -20.85 22.37
N GLU A 557 -0.97 -22.08 22.41
CA GLU A 557 0.35 -22.41 22.93
C GLU A 557 1.49 -21.77 22.12
N TRP A 558 1.24 -21.39 20.87
CA TRP A 558 2.21 -20.73 19.98
C TRP A 558 2.26 -19.20 20.15
N ILE A 559 1.62 -18.66 21.18
CA ILE A 559 1.61 -17.25 21.52
C ILE A 559 2.54 -17.00 22.71
N ALA A 560 3.52 -16.12 22.55
CA ALA A 560 4.36 -15.61 23.63
C ALA A 560 3.85 -14.27 24.12
N HIS A 561 4.00 -13.97 25.41
CA HIS A 561 3.52 -12.72 26.01
C HIS A 561 4.61 -11.64 26.13
N ASP A 562 5.88 -12.05 26.11
CA ASP A 562 7.05 -11.18 26.16
C ASP A 562 8.23 -11.80 25.38
N ASP A 563 9.37 -11.11 25.34
CA ASP A 563 10.55 -11.53 24.59
C ASP A 563 11.19 -12.79 25.19
N ASP A 564 11.22 -12.92 26.52
CA ASP A 564 11.82 -14.06 27.19
C ASP A 564 10.99 -15.33 26.95
N ALA A 565 9.67 -15.22 27.04
CA ALA A 565 8.73 -16.28 26.68
C ALA A 565 8.84 -16.65 25.19
N TYR A 566 9.05 -15.67 24.31
CA TYR A 566 9.25 -15.91 22.88
C TYR A 566 10.50 -16.74 22.62
N VAL A 567 11.64 -16.32 23.20
CA VAL A 567 12.91 -17.06 23.09
C VAL A 567 12.78 -18.46 23.69
N ALA A 568 12.24 -18.58 24.90
CA ALA A 568 12.08 -19.87 25.57
C ALA A 568 11.22 -20.85 24.76
N LYS A 569 10.10 -20.40 24.20
CA LYS A 569 9.23 -21.21 23.34
C LYS A 569 9.93 -21.62 22.04
N ALA A 570 10.59 -20.69 21.34
CA ALA A 570 11.33 -21.00 20.11
C ALA A 570 12.39 -22.10 20.35
N VAL A 571 13.14 -21.98 21.44
CA VAL A 571 14.17 -22.96 21.85
C VAL A 571 13.55 -24.32 22.22
N ALA A 572 12.47 -24.31 23.00
CA ALA A 572 11.77 -25.52 23.39
C ALA A 572 11.23 -26.31 22.20
N PHE A 573 10.57 -25.64 21.27
CA PHE A 573 10.05 -26.26 20.05
C PHE A 573 11.18 -26.79 19.15
N ALA A 574 12.24 -26.02 18.93
CA ALA A 574 13.37 -26.43 18.12
C ALA A 574 14.10 -27.68 18.69
N ARG A 575 14.04 -27.90 20.02
CA ARG A 575 14.61 -29.06 20.70
C ARG A 575 13.67 -30.28 20.77
N ASN A 576 12.44 -30.17 20.24
CA ASN A 576 11.46 -31.26 20.25
C ASN A 576 11.05 -31.68 18.82
N PRO A 577 11.96 -32.35 18.07
CA PRO A 577 11.69 -32.75 16.70
C PRO A 577 10.51 -33.73 16.56
N ALA A 578 10.25 -34.55 17.58
CA ALA A 578 9.18 -35.53 17.57
C ALA A 578 7.80 -34.83 17.55
N GLU A 579 7.62 -33.83 18.40
CA GLU A 579 6.36 -33.03 18.42
C GLU A 579 6.17 -32.24 17.11
N LEU A 580 7.23 -31.57 16.63
CA LEU A 580 7.19 -30.86 15.35
C LEU A 580 6.89 -31.79 14.18
N ALA A 581 7.38 -33.03 14.17
CA ALA A 581 7.10 -34.02 13.13
C ALA A 581 5.62 -34.42 13.12
N VAL A 582 5.02 -34.65 14.28
CA VAL A 582 3.57 -34.92 14.38
C VAL A 582 2.78 -33.70 13.91
N LEU A 583 3.12 -32.52 14.39
CA LEU A 583 2.43 -31.29 14.01
C LEU A 583 2.54 -31.03 12.49
N ARG A 584 3.72 -31.27 11.90
CA ARG A 584 3.93 -31.12 10.44
C ARG A 584 2.94 -31.92 9.60
N THR A 585 2.53 -33.09 10.07
CA THR A 585 1.60 -33.97 9.34
C THR A 585 0.13 -33.64 9.60
N THR A 586 -0.20 -33.04 10.75
CA THR A 586 -1.59 -32.84 11.19
C THR A 586 -2.07 -31.40 11.12
N LEU A 587 -1.13 -30.43 11.19
CA LEU A 587 -1.44 -29.00 11.32
C LEU A 587 -2.36 -28.48 10.21
N ARG A 588 -2.09 -28.86 8.95
CA ARG A 588 -2.89 -28.41 7.81
C ARG A 588 -4.36 -28.82 7.95
N GLU A 589 -4.62 -30.06 8.31
CA GLU A 589 -6.00 -30.55 8.51
C GLU A 589 -6.67 -29.85 9.68
N GLN A 590 -5.93 -29.67 10.78
CA GLN A 590 -6.41 -28.91 11.95
C GLN A 590 -6.80 -27.47 11.57
N VAL A 591 -5.98 -26.77 10.80
CA VAL A 591 -6.23 -25.39 10.38
C VAL A 591 -7.43 -25.29 9.41
N LEU A 592 -7.54 -26.25 8.48
CA LEU A 592 -8.68 -26.31 7.55
C LEU A 592 -10.00 -26.58 8.27
N ALA A 593 -9.98 -27.31 9.40
CA ALA A 593 -11.16 -27.57 10.25
C ALA A 593 -11.40 -26.50 11.33
N ALA A 594 -10.53 -25.50 11.40
CA ALA A 594 -10.60 -24.43 12.42
C ALA A 594 -11.39 -23.20 11.91
N PRO A 595 -11.87 -22.33 12.82
CA PRO A 595 -12.58 -21.11 12.45
C PRO A 595 -11.84 -20.22 11.44
N LEU A 596 -10.51 -20.25 11.41
CA LEU A 596 -9.68 -19.47 10.48
C LEU A 596 -10.02 -19.75 9.00
N CYS A 597 -10.40 -20.99 8.66
CA CYS A 597 -10.73 -21.41 7.29
C CYS A 597 -12.22 -21.71 7.09
N ASP A 598 -13.09 -21.55 8.11
CA ASP A 598 -14.53 -21.81 8.00
C ASP A 598 -15.27 -20.64 7.36
N ALA A 599 -15.11 -20.49 6.04
CA ALA A 599 -15.73 -19.41 5.28
C ALA A 599 -17.27 -19.37 5.38
N PRO A 600 -18.02 -20.49 5.38
CA PRO A 600 -19.47 -20.46 5.62
C PRO A 600 -19.87 -19.90 6.98
N ARG A 601 -19.14 -20.22 8.03
CA ARG A 601 -19.35 -19.71 9.38
C ARG A 601 -18.99 -18.23 9.48
N PHE A 602 -17.87 -17.83 8.91
CA PHE A 602 -17.45 -16.43 8.87
C PHE A 602 -18.46 -15.56 8.12
N ALA A 603 -18.94 -16.01 6.95
CA ALA A 603 -19.95 -15.30 6.17
C ALA A 603 -21.24 -15.04 7.01
N ARG A 604 -21.72 -16.05 7.75
CA ARG A 604 -22.89 -15.86 8.65
C ARG A 604 -22.62 -14.80 9.71
N HIS A 605 -21.46 -14.87 10.40
CA HIS A 605 -21.10 -13.90 11.44
C HIS A 605 -20.97 -12.49 10.88
N PHE A 606 -20.43 -12.36 9.67
CA PHE A 606 -20.31 -11.09 8.99
C PHE A 606 -21.67 -10.49 8.59
N GLU A 607 -22.55 -11.30 8.01
CA GLU A 607 -23.93 -10.91 7.70
C GLU A 607 -24.67 -10.46 8.98
N ASP A 608 -24.60 -11.24 10.05
CA ASP A 608 -25.25 -10.95 11.34
C ASP A 608 -24.70 -9.64 11.94
N ALA A 609 -23.39 -9.40 11.83
CA ALA A 609 -22.77 -8.16 12.28
C ALA A 609 -23.31 -6.94 11.52
N LEU A 610 -23.36 -7.00 10.17
CA LEU A 610 -23.88 -5.91 9.35
C LEU A 610 -25.36 -5.61 9.66
N HIS A 611 -26.19 -6.64 9.79
CA HIS A 611 -27.59 -6.48 10.15
C HIS A 611 -27.77 -5.90 11.56
N ALA A 612 -26.95 -6.30 12.52
CA ALA A 612 -27.03 -5.77 13.89
C ALA A 612 -26.55 -4.31 13.97
N MET A 613 -25.49 -3.94 13.22
CA MET A 613 -25.06 -2.54 13.10
C MET A 613 -26.16 -1.69 12.45
N TRP A 614 -26.78 -2.20 11.37
CA TRP A 614 -27.88 -1.54 10.70
C TRP A 614 -29.07 -1.32 11.63
N ALA A 615 -29.48 -2.34 12.40
CA ALA A 615 -30.56 -2.22 13.37
C ALA A 615 -30.28 -1.10 14.39
N ARG A 616 -29.06 -1.05 14.95
CA ARG A 616 -28.65 0.04 15.87
C ARG A 616 -28.70 1.42 15.20
N ARG A 617 -28.35 1.52 13.91
CA ARG A 617 -28.41 2.77 13.14
C ARG A 617 -29.86 3.24 12.94
N VAL A 618 -30.77 2.31 12.66
CA VAL A 618 -32.21 2.59 12.51
C VAL A 618 -32.83 3.01 13.86
N ASP A 619 -32.50 2.32 14.95
CA ASP A 619 -33.02 2.63 16.30
C ASP A 619 -32.53 4.01 16.80
N ALA A 620 -31.33 4.43 16.39
CA ALA A 620 -30.75 5.73 16.72
C ALA A 620 -31.28 6.89 15.85
N ALA A 621 -32.00 6.59 14.75
CA ALA A 621 -32.60 7.63 13.92
C ALA A 621 -33.76 8.34 14.69
N PRO A 622 -33.88 9.67 14.58
CA PRO A 622 -35.04 10.36 15.13
C PRO A 622 -36.31 9.74 14.52
N ARG A 623 -37.19 9.22 15.36
CA ARG A 623 -38.52 8.77 14.90
C ARG A 623 -39.23 9.97 14.28
N ALA A 624 -39.64 9.88 13.01
CA ALA A 624 -40.50 10.87 12.42
C ALA A 624 -41.70 11.04 13.36
N ALA A 625 -41.94 12.27 13.82
CA ALA A 625 -43.13 12.56 14.61
C ALA A 625 -44.34 12.17 13.73
N SER A 626 -45.04 11.12 14.16
CA SER A 626 -46.29 10.63 13.55
C SER A 626 -47.40 11.65 13.63
#